data_234d77a53eec5fcfbefc5c5b0cad856d
#
_entry.id   234d77a53eec5fcfbefc5c5b0cad856d
#
_cell.length_a   1.000
_cell.length_b   1.000
_cell.length_c   1.000
_cell.angle_alpha   90.00
_cell.angle_beta   90.00
_cell.angle_gamma   90.00
#
_symmetry.space_group_name_H-M   'P 1'
#
loop_
_entity.id
_entity.type
_entity.pdbx_description
1 polymer ?
#
loop_
_entity_poly.entity_id
_entity_poly.type
_entity_poly.pdbx_seq_one_letter_code
_entity_poly.pdbx_strand_id
1 'polypeptide(L)'
;MPTEQALTEEALTEEALVPLIDRLLAESSLFHGIERSALGALLREVGHRLRLAAGVDLITEGDAADAIYFIESGRFEVRKRSEQGQGAGAGAGAGAEGGGHRIGQALPGAVVGEVALLDRGTRSATVRAVESSVALMLRVRDLEQAAEGAPHPAVQMQLNLGRELAQKIRLSTSSAVRHLEEALHEERKRVEMGRFMSRVLIGTCLYMFALVLMQPLKALVPDSTAFSVLILLGFAFGLFLNIRTSMFPASAYGFTLAHWRPALREATLFSVPVLVLIVALKWVLLQSSPAFAERSLFDFYRQAGLGPIGTLAVVLAYALFVPIQEMVARSGIQSSLMMFLRPRHRVPMSIFMSTLLFSSTHLHTSFEFAVLVFPMGLFWGWLYSRHPTLVGVVFSHLLIGIWAVFVVSFPFF
;
A
#
# COMPACT_ATOMS: atom_id res chain seq x y z
N MET A 1 14.68 -2.02 -50.21
CA MET A 1 13.62 -2.77 -50.87
C MET A 1 13.55 -4.15 -50.26
N PRO A 2 12.52 -4.43 -49.49
CA PRO A 2 11.50 -5.41 -49.71
C PRO A 2 10.19 -5.00 -49.05
N THR A 3 9.23 -4.39 -49.71
CA THR A 3 8.02 -3.86 -49.07
C THR A 3 6.70 -4.22 -49.77
N GLU A 4 6.74 -5.08 -50.76
CA GLU A 4 5.52 -5.42 -51.52
C GLU A 4 4.94 -6.82 -51.26
N GLN A 5 5.55 -7.65 -50.38
CA GLN A 5 5.05 -9.00 -50.01
C GLN A 5 4.53 -9.10 -48.56
N ALA A 6 4.41 -7.99 -47.84
CA ALA A 6 4.11 -8.00 -46.40
C ALA A 6 2.61 -8.21 -46.07
N LEU A 7 1.70 -7.86 -47.00
CA LEU A 7 0.25 -8.01 -46.85
C LEU A 7 -0.33 -8.48 -48.21
N THR A 8 -1.03 -9.60 -48.21
CA THR A 8 -1.68 -10.15 -49.42
C THR A 8 -3.19 -10.29 -49.15
N GLU A 9 -4.00 -9.71 -50.04
CA GLU A 9 -5.44 -9.84 -50.01
C GLU A 9 -5.85 -10.98 -50.97
N GLU A 10 -6.61 -11.93 -50.46
CA GLU A 10 -7.10 -13.09 -51.21
C GLU A 10 -8.64 -13.15 -51.14
N ALA A 11 -9.31 -13.49 -52.27
CA ALA A 11 -10.72 -13.78 -52.24
C ALA A 11 -10.98 -15.08 -51.48
N LEU A 12 -12.11 -15.16 -50.78
CA LEU A 12 -12.54 -16.37 -50.08
C LEU A 12 -12.88 -17.48 -51.06
N THR A 13 -12.18 -18.61 -50.99
CA THR A 13 -12.50 -19.81 -51.75
C THR A 13 -13.62 -20.62 -51.08
N GLU A 14 -14.43 -21.36 -51.84
CA GLU A 14 -15.51 -22.19 -51.27
C GLU A 14 -15.02 -23.22 -50.25
N GLU A 15 -13.81 -23.77 -50.44
CA GLU A 15 -13.19 -24.71 -49.50
C GLU A 15 -12.82 -24.07 -48.15
N ALA A 16 -12.43 -22.81 -48.20
CA ALA A 16 -12.07 -22.06 -46.98
C ALA A 16 -13.31 -21.50 -46.25
N LEU A 17 -14.41 -21.29 -46.97
CA LEU A 17 -15.61 -20.64 -46.45
C LEU A 17 -16.33 -21.48 -45.38
N VAL A 18 -16.49 -22.78 -45.59
CA VAL A 18 -17.23 -23.67 -44.69
C VAL A 18 -16.59 -23.73 -43.27
N PRO A 19 -15.29 -24.04 -43.14
CA PRO A 19 -14.65 -24.06 -41.82
C PRO A 19 -14.55 -22.65 -41.15
N LEU A 20 -14.47 -21.60 -41.97
CA LEU A 20 -14.48 -20.23 -41.47
C LEU A 20 -15.82 -19.86 -40.84
N ILE A 21 -16.95 -20.17 -41.51
CA ILE A 21 -18.30 -19.93 -40.99
C ILE A 21 -18.48 -20.64 -39.64
N ASP A 22 -18.10 -21.92 -39.55
CA ASP A 22 -18.22 -22.69 -38.31
C ASP A 22 -17.43 -22.05 -37.16
N ARG A 23 -16.23 -21.58 -37.45
CA ARG A 23 -15.40 -20.87 -36.47
C ARG A 23 -16.01 -19.53 -36.09
N LEU A 24 -16.47 -18.70 -37.02
CA LEU A 24 -17.09 -17.41 -36.76
C LEU A 24 -18.30 -17.53 -35.83
N LEU A 25 -19.17 -18.51 -36.10
CA LEU A 25 -20.37 -18.78 -35.32
C LEU A 25 -20.04 -19.34 -33.92
N ALA A 26 -18.95 -20.09 -33.78
CA ALA A 26 -18.54 -20.69 -32.49
C ALA A 26 -17.72 -19.75 -31.62
N GLU A 27 -16.82 -18.94 -32.19
CA GLU A 27 -15.80 -18.21 -31.47
C GLU A 27 -16.10 -16.70 -31.32
N SER A 28 -16.97 -16.11 -32.17
CA SER A 28 -17.19 -14.68 -32.17
C SER A 28 -18.63 -14.29 -31.84
N SER A 29 -18.80 -13.48 -30.82
CA SER A 29 -20.09 -12.88 -30.43
C SER A 29 -20.71 -12.01 -31.51
N LEU A 30 -19.90 -11.47 -32.43
CA LEU A 30 -20.34 -10.61 -33.54
C LEU A 30 -21.31 -11.33 -34.47
N PHE A 31 -21.09 -12.61 -34.72
CA PHE A 31 -21.90 -13.43 -35.63
C PHE A 31 -22.98 -14.23 -34.91
N HIS A 32 -23.17 -14.06 -33.63
CA HIS A 32 -24.15 -14.82 -32.87
C HIS A 32 -25.58 -14.56 -33.30
N GLY A 33 -26.35 -15.66 -33.51
CA GLY A 33 -27.75 -15.59 -33.97
C GLY A 33 -27.93 -15.32 -35.47
N ILE A 34 -26.84 -15.32 -36.27
CA ILE A 34 -26.91 -15.26 -37.72
C ILE A 34 -27.03 -16.68 -38.26
N GLU A 35 -27.96 -16.89 -39.20
CA GLU A 35 -28.10 -18.17 -39.83
C GLU A 35 -26.89 -18.49 -40.73
N ARG A 36 -26.43 -19.75 -40.69
CA ARG A 36 -25.24 -20.22 -41.43
C ARG A 36 -25.29 -19.89 -42.95
N SER A 37 -26.45 -20.10 -43.58
CA SER A 37 -26.69 -19.82 -45.00
C SER A 37 -26.55 -18.33 -45.31
N ALA A 38 -27.11 -17.48 -44.44
CA ALA A 38 -27.08 -16.03 -44.59
C ALA A 38 -25.68 -15.47 -44.35
N LEU A 39 -24.95 -15.99 -43.36
CA LEU A 39 -23.54 -15.63 -43.13
C LEU A 39 -22.66 -16.04 -44.31
N GLY A 40 -22.88 -17.24 -44.88
CA GLY A 40 -22.15 -17.71 -46.05
C GLY A 40 -22.38 -16.83 -47.28
N ALA A 41 -23.62 -16.40 -47.53
CA ALA A 41 -23.93 -15.46 -48.62
C ALA A 41 -23.23 -14.11 -48.42
N LEU A 42 -23.30 -13.53 -47.21
CA LEU A 42 -22.64 -12.28 -46.87
C LEU A 42 -21.12 -12.37 -47.08
N LEU A 43 -20.47 -13.40 -46.56
CA LEU A 43 -19.01 -13.55 -46.65
C LEU A 43 -18.51 -13.74 -48.08
N ARG A 44 -19.30 -14.35 -48.98
CA ARG A 44 -18.97 -14.42 -50.41
C ARG A 44 -18.98 -13.07 -51.08
N GLU A 45 -19.86 -12.21 -50.65
CA GLU A 45 -20.06 -10.88 -51.23
C GLU A 45 -19.03 -9.87 -50.70
N VAL A 46 -18.80 -9.83 -49.36
CA VAL A 46 -18.05 -8.74 -48.72
C VAL A 46 -16.79 -9.22 -47.98
N GLY A 47 -16.52 -10.50 -47.91
CA GLY A 47 -15.40 -11.07 -47.14
C GLY A 47 -14.10 -11.09 -47.93
N HIS A 48 -13.02 -10.51 -47.35
CA HIS A 48 -11.67 -10.55 -47.89
C HIS A 48 -10.69 -11.14 -46.86
N ARG A 49 -9.86 -12.06 -47.32
CA ARG A 49 -8.88 -12.72 -46.49
C ARG A 49 -7.53 -12.03 -46.62
N LEU A 50 -6.96 -11.62 -45.49
CA LEU A 50 -5.66 -10.97 -45.44
C LEU A 50 -4.61 -11.89 -44.79
N ARG A 51 -3.47 -12.07 -45.48
CA ARG A 51 -2.28 -12.70 -44.92
C ARG A 51 -1.26 -11.63 -44.56
N LEU A 52 -0.76 -11.66 -43.33
CA LEU A 52 0.19 -10.68 -42.82
C LEU A 52 1.46 -11.39 -42.37
N ALA A 53 2.60 -10.87 -42.78
CA ALA A 53 3.89 -11.27 -42.23
C ALA A 53 4.08 -10.69 -40.78
N ALA A 54 4.97 -11.30 -40.01
CA ALA A 54 5.34 -10.76 -38.72
C ALA A 54 5.88 -9.32 -38.84
N GLY A 55 5.48 -8.43 -37.91
CA GLY A 55 5.87 -7.02 -37.87
C GLY A 55 4.98 -6.08 -38.70
N VAL A 56 4.00 -6.58 -39.47
CA VAL A 56 3.10 -5.78 -40.30
C VAL A 56 1.93 -5.26 -39.45
N ASP A 57 1.59 -3.99 -39.65
CA ASP A 57 0.41 -3.38 -39.01
C ASP A 57 -0.86 -3.71 -39.80
N LEU A 58 -1.82 -4.35 -39.14
CA LEU A 58 -3.17 -4.58 -39.65
C LEU A 58 -4.02 -3.30 -39.54
N ILE A 59 -3.80 -2.53 -38.47
CA ILE A 59 -4.45 -1.27 -38.18
C ILE A 59 -3.37 -0.31 -37.64
N THR A 60 -3.38 0.93 -38.11
CA THR A 60 -2.51 1.98 -37.60
C THR A 60 -3.34 3.02 -36.84
N GLU A 61 -2.90 3.39 -35.63
CA GLU A 61 -3.55 4.42 -34.83
C GLU A 61 -3.61 5.75 -35.57
N GLY A 62 -4.81 6.38 -35.61
CA GLY A 62 -5.07 7.64 -36.31
C GLY A 62 -5.58 7.51 -37.73
N ASP A 63 -5.47 6.32 -38.36
CA ASP A 63 -6.02 6.10 -39.70
C ASP A 63 -7.56 6.12 -39.71
N ALA A 64 -8.13 6.33 -40.84
CA ALA A 64 -9.59 6.24 -41.05
C ALA A 64 -10.08 4.81 -40.84
N ALA A 65 -11.21 4.67 -40.19
CA ALA A 65 -11.78 3.36 -39.90
C ALA A 65 -12.76 2.94 -40.97
N ASP A 66 -12.31 2.09 -41.87
CA ASP A 66 -13.03 1.64 -43.07
C ASP A 66 -13.37 0.14 -43.07
N ALA A 67 -12.81 -0.65 -42.15
CA ALA A 67 -13.03 -2.10 -42.08
C ALA A 67 -12.97 -2.62 -40.63
N ILE A 68 -13.58 -3.78 -40.40
CA ILE A 68 -13.37 -4.64 -39.23
C ILE A 68 -12.60 -5.88 -39.62
N TYR A 69 -11.90 -6.44 -38.65
CA TYR A 69 -11.08 -7.62 -38.86
C TYR A 69 -11.39 -8.66 -37.81
N PHE A 70 -11.59 -9.89 -38.26
CA PHE A 70 -11.68 -11.09 -37.45
C PHE A 70 -10.38 -11.87 -37.56
N ILE A 71 -9.74 -12.20 -36.46
CA ILE A 71 -8.47 -12.93 -36.44
C ILE A 71 -8.74 -14.42 -36.63
N GLU A 72 -8.31 -14.97 -37.78
CA GLU A 72 -8.42 -16.39 -38.05
C GLU A 72 -7.29 -17.21 -37.46
N SER A 73 -6.05 -16.71 -37.57
CA SER A 73 -4.87 -17.37 -37.03
C SER A 73 -3.75 -16.38 -36.74
N GLY A 74 -2.81 -16.81 -35.93
CA GLY A 74 -1.68 -15.97 -35.49
C GLY A 74 -2.02 -15.14 -34.26
N ARG A 75 -1.15 -14.17 -33.97
CA ARG A 75 -1.23 -13.33 -32.77
C ARG A 75 -0.89 -11.90 -33.13
N PHE A 76 -1.69 -10.98 -32.62
CA PHE A 76 -1.49 -9.55 -32.79
C PHE A 76 -1.27 -8.87 -31.45
N GLU A 77 -0.45 -7.83 -31.46
CA GLU A 77 -0.23 -6.93 -30.35
C GLU A 77 -0.97 -5.63 -30.58
N VAL A 78 -1.71 -5.17 -29.56
CA VAL A 78 -2.42 -3.89 -29.59
C VAL A 78 -1.60 -2.87 -28.83
N ARG A 79 -1.21 -1.78 -29.51
CA ARG A 79 -0.38 -0.70 -28.99
C ARG A 79 -1.09 0.64 -29.10
N LYS A 80 -0.91 1.49 -28.08
CA LYS A 80 -1.39 2.87 -28.08
C LYS A 80 -0.22 3.82 -27.93
N ARG A 81 -0.22 4.90 -28.70
CA ARG A 81 0.79 5.97 -28.64
C ARG A 81 0.70 6.67 -27.29
N SER A 82 1.84 6.95 -26.65
CA SER A 82 1.88 7.66 -25.37
C SER A 82 1.62 9.15 -25.56
N GLU A 83 0.63 9.70 -24.89
CA GLU A 83 0.32 11.16 -24.91
C GLU A 83 1.40 12.02 -24.23
N GLN A 84 2.36 11.43 -23.50
CA GLN A 84 3.40 12.14 -22.76
C GLN A 84 4.56 12.67 -23.64
N GLY A 85 4.53 12.46 -24.97
CA GLY A 85 5.58 12.92 -25.90
C GLY A 85 5.44 14.32 -26.48
N GLN A 86 4.35 15.06 -26.20
CA GLN A 86 4.13 16.41 -26.81
C GLN A 86 4.81 17.58 -26.08
N GLY A 87 5.58 17.34 -25.00
CA GLY A 87 6.21 18.39 -24.19
C GLY A 87 7.73 18.45 -24.15
N ALA A 88 8.45 17.54 -24.83
CA ALA A 88 9.91 17.55 -24.83
C ALA A 88 10.45 17.92 -26.22
N GLY A 89 11.19 19.02 -26.26
CA GLY A 89 11.71 19.68 -27.44
C GLY A 89 12.42 18.81 -28.47
N ALA A 90 12.36 19.26 -29.70
CA ALA A 90 13.05 18.73 -30.87
C ALA A 90 14.55 18.56 -30.60
N GLY A 91 15.01 17.32 -30.51
CA GLY A 91 16.43 17.02 -30.37
C GLY A 91 16.72 15.61 -29.87
N ALA A 92 16.30 14.55 -30.59
CA ALA A 92 16.92 13.23 -30.43
C ALA A 92 16.65 12.41 -31.70
N GLY A 93 17.74 11.83 -32.21
CA GLY A 93 17.91 11.23 -33.51
C GLY A 93 16.92 10.16 -33.93
N ALA A 94 16.75 10.04 -35.22
CA ALA A 94 16.08 8.98 -35.94
C ALA A 94 16.67 7.61 -35.52
N GLY A 95 15.88 6.80 -34.80
CA GLY A 95 16.31 5.46 -34.39
C GLY A 95 15.47 4.77 -33.30
N ALA A 96 14.25 5.23 -33.00
CA ALA A 96 13.37 4.51 -32.08
C ALA A 96 12.11 4.00 -32.82
N GLU A 97 12.17 2.77 -33.28
CA GLU A 97 11.00 2.04 -33.81
C GLU A 97 9.90 2.00 -32.74
N GLY A 98 8.72 2.64 -33.06
CA GLY A 98 7.42 2.33 -32.50
C GLY A 98 7.25 2.39 -30.97
N GLY A 99 7.51 3.53 -30.34
CA GLY A 99 7.33 3.74 -28.90
C GLY A 99 5.89 3.93 -28.43
N GLY A 100 5.00 2.94 -28.61
CA GLY A 100 3.68 2.89 -28.00
C GLY A 100 3.63 1.88 -26.85
N HIS A 101 2.80 2.18 -25.80
CA HIS A 101 2.55 1.21 -24.75
C HIS A 101 1.66 0.07 -25.28
N ARG A 102 2.08 -1.17 -25.02
CA ARG A 102 1.26 -2.35 -25.29
C ARG A 102 0.07 -2.35 -24.33
N ILE A 103 -1.15 -2.31 -24.89
CA ILE A 103 -2.40 -2.27 -24.11
C ILE A 103 -3.17 -3.60 -24.16
N GLY A 104 -2.82 -4.51 -25.09
CA GLY A 104 -3.48 -5.79 -25.21
C GLY A 104 -2.88 -6.71 -26.26
N GLN A 105 -3.55 -7.85 -26.47
CA GLN A 105 -3.29 -8.81 -27.53
C GLN A 105 -4.63 -9.21 -28.18
N ALA A 106 -4.61 -9.48 -29.50
CA ALA A 106 -5.70 -10.14 -30.19
C ALA A 106 -5.24 -11.52 -30.63
N LEU A 107 -6.02 -12.52 -30.27
CA LEU A 107 -5.82 -13.96 -30.55
C LEU A 107 -6.87 -14.45 -31.56
N PRO A 108 -6.74 -15.65 -32.13
CA PRO A 108 -7.77 -16.25 -32.98
C PRO A 108 -9.14 -16.20 -32.28
N GLY A 109 -10.18 -15.84 -33.06
CA GLY A 109 -11.53 -15.60 -32.55
C GLY A 109 -11.82 -14.13 -32.17
N ALA A 110 -10.79 -13.30 -31.99
CA ALA A 110 -10.96 -11.88 -31.63
C ALA A 110 -11.40 -11.04 -32.85
N VAL A 111 -12.23 -10.03 -32.58
CA VAL A 111 -12.56 -8.97 -33.54
C VAL A 111 -11.78 -7.71 -33.14
N VAL A 112 -11.19 -7.04 -34.12
CA VAL A 112 -10.45 -5.79 -33.92
C VAL A 112 -10.91 -4.73 -34.93
N GLY A 113 -10.85 -3.46 -34.52
CA GLY A 113 -11.28 -2.33 -35.32
C GLY A 113 -12.79 -2.08 -35.27
N GLU A 114 -13.50 -2.75 -34.35
CA GLU A 114 -14.96 -2.70 -34.23
C GLU A 114 -15.48 -1.34 -33.78
N VAL A 115 -14.74 -0.61 -32.95
CA VAL A 115 -15.16 0.69 -32.40
C VAL A 115 -15.41 1.70 -33.51
N ALA A 116 -14.56 1.68 -34.50
CA ALA A 116 -14.57 2.60 -35.62
C ALA A 116 -15.78 2.40 -36.56
N LEU A 117 -16.45 1.25 -36.51
CA LEU A 117 -17.68 1.00 -37.23
C LEU A 117 -18.87 1.78 -36.69
N LEU A 118 -18.85 2.12 -35.42
CA LEU A 118 -19.98 2.77 -34.75
C LEU A 118 -19.87 4.30 -34.77
N ASP A 119 -18.68 4.84 -34.66
CA ASP A 119 -18.44 6.28 -34.58
C ASP A 119 -17.85 6.91 -35.87
N ARG A 120 -17.46 6.05 -36.85
CA ARG A 120 -16.75 6.47 -38.08
C ARG A 120 -15.53 7.34 -37.81
N GLY A 121 -14.97 7.20 -36.62
CA GLY A 121 -13.82 7.97 -36.16
C GLY A 121 -12.51 7.47 -36.75
N THR A 122 -11.42 7.83 -36.06
CA THR A 122 -10.08 7.33 -36.37
C THR A 122 -9.78 6.08 -35.51
N ARG A 123 -8.85 5.27 -35.99
CA ARG A 123 -8.35 4.09 -35.26
C ARG A 123 -7.76 4.49 -33.91
N SER A 124 -8.25 3.89 -32.83
CA SER A 124 -7.85 4.22 -31.44
C SER A 124 -6.54 3.60 -30.99
N ALA A 125 -6.00 2.62 -31.76
CA ALA A 125 -4.77 1.90 -31.46
C ALA A 125 -4.19 1.27 -32.72
N THR A 126 -2.88 0.97 -32.70
CA THR A 126 -2.18 0.16 -33.70
C THR A 126 -2.29 -1.32 -33.35
N VAL A 127 -2.64 -2.17 -34.35
CA VAL A 127 -2.71 -3.61 -34.22
C VAL A 127 -1.66 -4.23 -35.15
N ARG A 128 -0.61 -4.83 -34.58
CA ARG A 128 0.55 -5.36 -35.31
C ARG A 128 0.64 -6.86 -35.18
N ALA A 129 0.87 -7.55 -36.29
CA ALA A 129 1.13 -8.98 -36.31
C ALA A 129 2.48 -9.30 -35.64
N VAL A 130 2.47 -10.21 -34.66
CA VAL A 130 3.67 -10.68 -33.97
C VAL A 130 4.32 -11.86 -34.71
N GLU A 131 3.51 -12.60 -35.42
CA GLU A 131 3.89 -13.76 -36.21
C GLU A 131 3.10 -13.77 -37.53
N SER A 132 3.41 -14.69 -38.44
CA SER A 132 2.60 -14.87 -39.67
C SER A 132 1.15 -15.12 -39.28
N SER A 133 0.25 -14.27 -39.72
CA SER A 133 -1.13 -14.21 -39.25
C SER A 133 -2.11 -14.09 -40.41
N VAL A 134 -3.34 -14.53 -40.16
CA VAL A 134 -4.46 -14.43 -41.13
C VAL A 134 -5.64 -13.74 -40.46
N ALA A 135 -6.23 -12.77 -41.13
CA ALA A 135 -7.43 -12.09 -40.71
C ALA A 135 -8.46 -12.00 -41.83
N LEU A 136 -9.74 -12.14 -41.49
CA LEU A 136 -10.86 -11.83 -42.35
C LEU A 136 -11.15 -10.32 -42.22
N MET A 137 -11.15 -9.61 -43.31
CA MET A 137 -11.53 -8.21 -43.42
C MET A 137 -12.95 -8.06 -43.94
N LEU A 138 -13.75 -7.23 -43.31
CA LEU A 138 -15.07 -6.83 -43.76
C LEU A 138 -15.09 -5.29 -43.86
N ARG A 139 -15.20 -4.76 -45.08
CA ARG A 139 -15.26 -3.32 -45.30
C ARG A 139 -16.64 -2.77 -44.93
N VAL A 140 -16.66 -1.63 -44.27
CA VAL A 140 -17.90 -0.98 -43.78
C VAL A 140 -18.84 -0.67 -44.94
N ARG A 141 -18.30 -0.13 -46.05
CA ARG A 141 -19.09 0.23 -47.21
C ARG A 141 -19.79 -1.00 -47.84
N ASP A 142 -19.08 -2.11 -47.94
CA ASP A 142 -19.59 -3.33 -48.53
C ASP A 142 -20.68 -3.93 -47.63
N LEU A 143 -20.52 -3.87 -46.31
CA LEU A 143 -21.55 -4.26 -45.35
C LEU A 143 -22.80 -3.38 -45.41
N GLU A 144 -22.64 -2.06 -45.61
CA GLU A 144 -23.76 -1.13 -45.76
C GLU A 144 -24.54 -1.40 -47.06
N GLN A 145 -23.84 -1.66 -48.16
CA GLN A 145 -24.47 -1.99 -49.45
C GLN A 145 -25.20 -3.36 -49.41
N ALA A 146 -24.58 -4.35 -48.77
CA ALA A 146 -25.22 -5.66 -48.58
C ALA A 146 -26.47 -5.56 -47.69
N ALA A 147 -26.51 -4.61 -46.76
CA ALA A 147 -27.67 -4.36 -45.91
C ALA A 147 -28.88 -3.76 -46.66
N GLU A 148 -28.67 -3.06 -47.79
CA GLU A 148 -29.74 -2.55 -48.64
C GLU A 148 -30.44 -3.67 -49.43
N GLY A 149 -29.71 -4.74 -49.77
CA GLY A 149 -30.25 -5.88 -50.54
C GLY A 149 -30.88 -7.01 -49.69
N ALA A 150 -30.29 -7.29 -48.52
CA ALA A 150 -30.74 -8.35 -47.64
C ALA A 150 -30.38 -7.95 -46.16
N PRO A 151 -31.25 -7.23 -45.48
CA PRO A 151 -30.89 -6.49 -44.25
C PRO A 151 -30.48 -7.35 -43.06
N HIS A 152 -30.82 -8.64 -43.01
CA HIS A 152 -30.76 -9.44 -41.80
C HIS A 152 -29.33 -9.70 -41.22
N PRO A 153 -28.32 -10.19 -41.96
CA PRO A 153 -27.03 -10.52 -41.34
C PRO A 153 -26.23 -9.29 -40.92
N ALA A 154 -26.17 -8.27 -41.77
CA ALA A 154 -25.41 -7.03 -41.45
C ALA A 154 -26.01 -6.26 -40.28
N VAL A 155 -27.34 -6.15 -40.22
CA VAL A 155 -28.06 -5.51 -39.11
C VAL A 155 -27.84 -6.30 -37.80
N GLN A 156 -27.88 -7.63 -37.87
CA GLN A 156 -27.62 -8.46 -36.65
C GLN A 156 -26.18 -8.30 -36.16
N MET A 157 -25.20 -8.21 -37.06
CA MET A 157 -23.81 -7.91 -36.72
C MET A 157 -23.69 -6.55 -36.01
N GLN A 158 -24.32 -5.49 -36.55
CA GLN A 158 -24.32 -4.16 -35.91
C GLN A 158 -24.95 -4.18 -34.51
N LEU A 159 -26.05 -4.90 -34.31
CA LEU A 159 -26.70 -5.07 -33.02
C LEU A 159 -25.81 -5.84 -32.02
N ASN A 160 -25.16 -6.90 -32.47
CA ASN A 160 -24.25 -7.68 -31.67
C ASN A 160 -23.02 -6.85 -31.27
N LEU A 161 -22.47 -6.08 -32.20
CA LEU A 161 -21.38 -5.17 -31.97
C LEU A 161 -21.75 -4.10 -30.92
N GLY A 162 -22.94 -3.50 -31.05
CA GLY A 162 -23.46 -2.54 -30.07
C GLY A 162 -23.60 -3.14 -28.68
N ARG A 163 -24.06 -4.40 -28.58
CA ARG A 163 -24.15 -5.12 -27.30
C ARG A 163 -22.77 -5.40 -26.68
N GLU A 164 -21.83 -5.87 -27.49
CA GLU A 164 -20.45 -6.14 -27.04
C GLU A 164 -19.76 -4.86 -26.55
N LEU A 165 -19.87 -3.77 -27.30
CA LEU A 165 -19.30 -2.50 -26.90
C LEU A 165 -19.95 -1.95 -25.61
N ALA A 166 -21.27 -2.03 -25.50
CA ALA A 166 -21.98 -1.65 -24.28
C ALA A 166 -21.55 -2.47 -23.07
N GLN A 167 -21.24 -3.76 -23.26
CA GLN A 167 -20.69 -4.62 -22.21
C GLN A 167 -19.25 -4.22 -21.86
N LYS A 168 -18.39 -4.01 -22.84
CA LYS A 168 -17.00 -3.54 -22.63
C LYS A 168 -16.95 -2.21 -21.86
N ILE A 169 -17.81 -1.25 -22.26
CA ILE A 169 -17.92 0.05 -21.57
C ILE A 169 -18.35 -0.14 -20.11
N ARG A 170 -19.38 -0.96 -19.83
CA ARG A 170 -19.82 -1.21 -18.45
C ARG A 170 -18.72 -1.83 -17.60
N LEU A 171 -18.01 -2.83 -18.11
CA LEU A 171 -16.90 -3.47 -17.41
C LEU A 171 -15.74 -2.50 -17.16
N SER A 172 -15.36 -1.71 -18.15
CA SER A 172 -14.31 -0.70 -18.03
C SER A 172 -14.68 0.39 -17.03
N THR A 173 -15.92 0.91 -17.10
CA THR A 173 -16.41 1.92 -16.15
C THR A 173 -16.45 1.39 -14.73
N SER A 174 -16.97 0.16 -14.52
CA SER A 174 -17.01 -0.44 -13.19
C SER A 174 -15.62 -0.68 -12.59
N SER A 175 -14.65 -1.07 -13.42
CA SER A 175 -13.25 -1.21 -13.01
C SER A 175 -12.63 0.14 -12.64
N ALA A 176 -12.84 1.17 -13.46
CA ALA A 176 -12.34 2.51 -13.20
C ALA A 176 -12.91 3.12 -11.91
N VAL A 177 -14.23 2.96 -11.68
CA VAL A 177 -14.89 3.39 -10.45
C VAL A 177 -14.29 2.69 -9.24
N ARG A 178 -14.10 1.38 -9.30
CA ARG A 178 -13.50 0.62 -8.19
C ARG A 178 -12.06 1.09 -7.87
N HIS A 179 -11.22 1.28 -8.89
CA HIS A 179 -9.86 1.79 -8.67
C HIS A 179 -9.86 3.19 -8.09
N LEU A 180 -10.79 4.06 -8.51
CA LEU A 180 -10.93 5.39 -7.94
C LEU A 180 -11.39 5.34 -6.47
N GLU A 181 -12.34 4.47 -6.13
CA GLU A 181 -12.79 4.27 -4.76
C GLU A 181 -11.66 3.77 -3.85
N GLU A 182 -10.87 2.79 -4.33
CA GLU A 182 -9.69 2.29 -3.62
C GLU A 182 -8.65 3.40 -3.39
N ALA A 183 -8.35 4.20 -4.41
CA ALA A 183 -7.42 5.33 -4.31
C ALA A 183 -7.91 6.40 -3.33
N LEU A 184 -9.19 6.76 -3.38
CA LEU A 184 -9.82 7.70 -2.45
C LEU A 184 -9.82 7.17 -1.02
N HIS A 185 -10.04 5.87 -0.82
CA HIS A 185 -9.99 5.27 0.50
C HIS A 185 -8.58 5.31 1.11
N GLU A 186 -7.55 5.00 0.32
CA GLU A 186 -6.16 5.11 0.74
C GLU A 186 -5.76 6.56 1.06
N GLU A 187 -6.21 7.52 0.27
CA GLU A 187 -5.93 8.95 0.53
C GLU A 187 -6.62 9.44 1.80
N ARG A 188 -7.87 9.05 2.04
CA ARG A 188 -8.57 9.35 3.31
C ARG A 188 -7.84 8.77 4.52
N LYS A 189 -7.34 7.53 4.45
CA LYS A 189 -6.52 6.93 5.51
C LYS A 189 -5.27 7.75 5.79
N ARG A 190 -4.57 8.21 4.76
CA ARG A 190 -3.36 9.05 4.91
C ARG A 190 -3.66 10.38 5.57
N VAL A 191 -4.70 11.07 5.12
CA VAL A 191 -5.12 12.37 5.68
C VAL A 191 -5.51 12.22 7.16
N GLU A 192 -6.30 11.20 7.49
CA GLU A 192 -6.72 10.96 8.87
C GLU A 192 -5.54 10.61 9.77
N MET A 193 -4.61 9.77 9.29
CA MET A 193 -3.40 9.45 10.03
C MET A 193 -2.50 10.68 10.20
N GLY A 194 -2.40 11.55 9.20
CA GLY A 194 -1.71 12.84 9.31
C GLY A 194 -2.30 13.73 10.41
N ARG A 195 -3.62 13.84 10.46
CA ARG A 195 -4.34 14.58 11.53
C ARG A 195 -4.10 13.95 12.91
N PHE A 196 -4.18 12.63 13.00
CA PHE A 196 -3.90 11.90 14.24
C PHE A 196 -2.48 12.20 14.73
N MET A 197 -1.47 12.03 13.87
CA MET A 197 -0.07 12.31 14.20
C MET A 197 0.17 13.77 14.59
N SER A 198 -0.45 14.73 13.90
CA SER A 198 -0.35 16.15 14.26
C SER A 198 -0.87 16.40 15.69
N ARG A 199 -2.01 15.81 16.07
CA ARG A 199 -2.55 15.93 17.44
C ARG A 199 -1.62 15.29 18.48
N VAL A 200 -1.05 14.11 18.16
CA VAL A 200 -0.09 13.44 19.04
C VAL A 200 1.18 14.28 19.23
N LEU A 201 1.74 14.82 18.15
CA LEU A 201 2.94 15.66 18.20
C LEU A 201 2.68 16.97 18.98
N ILE A 202 1.57 17.66 18.70
CA ILE A 202 1.16 18.85 19.46
C ILE A 202 1.02 18.50 20.94
N GLY A 203 0.31 17.41 21.27
CA GLY A 203 0.15 16.96 22.65
C GLY A 203 1.48 16.65 23.33
N THR A 204 2.40 15.97 22.62
CA THR A 204 3.75 15.67 23.14
C THR A 204 4.56 16.95 23.39
N CYS A 205 4.54 17.90 22.46
CA CYS A 205 5.21 19.20 22.64
C CYS A 205 4.64 19.97 23.82
N LEU A 206 3.30 20.05 23.95
CA LEU A 206 2.66 20.69 25.09
C LEU A 206 2.97 20.01 26.40
N TYR A 207 3.01 18.67 26.42
CA TYR A 207 3.43 17.88 27.58
C TYR A 207 4.86 18.22 28.00
N MET A 208 5.82 18.20 27.06
CA MET A 208 7.22 18.56 27.35
C MET A 208 7.34 20.01 27.84
N PHE A 209 6.65 20.95 27.19
CA PHE A 209 6.64 22.34 27.58
C PHE A 209 6.08 22.52 28.99
N ALA A 210 5.00 21.86 29.35
CA ALA A 210 4.41 21.88 30.66
C ALA A 210 5.38 21.34 31.74
N LEU A 211 6.12 20.26 31.44
CA LEU A 211 7.13 19.72 32.35
C LEU A 211 8.28 20.73 32.62
N VAL A 212 8.75 21.42 31.58
CA VAL A 212 9.78 22.44 31.70
C VAL A 212 9.27 23.66 32.51
N LEU A 213 8.04 24.11 32.24
CA LEU A 213 7.41 25.21 32.95
C LEU A 213 7.19 24.91 34.43
N MET A 214 7.08 23.65 34.81
CA MET A 214 6.99 23.22 36.21
C MET A 214 8.31 23.32 36.97
N GLN A 215 9.48 23.42 36.33
CA GLN A 215 10.78 23.48 37.01
C GLN A 215 10.90 24.64 38.00
N PRO A 216 10.56 25.90 37.66
CA PRO A 216 10.58 26.98 38.63
C PRO A 216 9.55 26.84 39.76
N LEU A 217 8.41 26.16 39.52
CA LEU A 217 7.41 25.89 40.55
C LEU A 217 7.90 24.88 41.61
N LYS A 218 8.84 23.99 41.25
CA LYS A 218 9.46 23.05 42.22
C LYS A 218 10.12 23.74 43.39
N ALA A 219 10.61 24.96 43.21
CA ALA A 219 11.18 25.78 44.29
C ALA A 219 10.11 26.30 45.26
N LEU A 220 8.86 26.43 44.83
CA LEU A 220 7.75 26.96 45.63
C LEU A 220 6.89 25.85 46.25
N VAL A 221 6.84 24.68 45.64
CA VAL A 221 6.02 23.54 46.08
C VAL A 221 6.93 22.33 46.30
N PRO A 222 7.14 21.88 47.55
CA PRO A 222 8.08 20.79 47.88
C PRO A 222 7.74 19.46 47.19
N ASP A 223 6.47 19.19 46.86
CA ASP A 223 6.03 17.95 46.21
C ASP A 223 5.44 18.24 44.81
N SER A 224 6.34 18.54 43.87
CA SER A 224 5.98 18.76 42.46
C SER A 224 5.62 17.51 41.71
N THR A 225 5.78 16.32 42.31
CA THR A 225 5.51 15.02 41.66
C THR A 225 4.03 14.91 41.30
N ALA A 226 3.12 15.36 42.16
CA ALA A 226 1.67 15.34 41.90
C ALA A 226 1.28 16.12 40.62
N PHE A 227 1.91 17.27 40.38
CA PHE A 227 1.65 18.06 39.17
C PHE A 227 2.14 17.35 37.89
N SER A 228 3.34 16.75 37.94
CA SER A 228 3.87 15.97 36.79
C SER A 228 2.97 14.80 36.47
N VAL A 229 2.40 14.13 37.48
CA VAL A 229 1.41 13.06 37.32
C VAL A 229 0.15 13.57 36.63
N LEU A 230 -0.42 14.68 37.08
CA LEU A 230 -1.63 15.27 36.51
C LEU A 230 -1.42 15.66 35.05
N ILE A 231 -0.28 16.23 34.69
CA ILE A 231 0.08 16.60 33.33
C ILE A 231 0.15 15.34 32.46
N LEU A 232 0.80 14.28 32.94
CA LEU A 232 0.88 13.02 32.22
C LEU A 232 -0.50 12.36 32.03
N LEU A 233 -1.33 12.33 33.06
CA LEU A 233 -2.69 11.81 33.00
C LEU A 233 -3.56 12.59 32.00
N GLY A 234 -3.45 13.93 32.01
CA GLY A 234 -4.14 14.78 31.05
C GLY A 234 -3.71 14.49 29.62
N PHE A 235 -2.42 14.33 29.37
CA PHE A 235 -1.88 13.97 28.05
C PHE A 235 -2.35 12.56 27.62
N ALA A 236 -2.27 11.58 28.52
CA ALA A 236 -2.71 10.21 28.27
C ALA A 236 -4.22 10.14 27.97
N PHE A 237 -5.04 10.92 28.70
CA PHE A 237 -6.45 11.02 28.44
C PHE A 237 -6.75 11.64 27.06
N GLY A 238 -6.07 12.72 26.69
CA GLY A 238 -6.17 13.34 25.37
C GLY A 238 -5.78 12.36 24.25
N LEU A 239 -4.72 11.58 24.44
CA LEU A 239 -4.31 10.53 23.52
C LEU A 239 -5.36 9.40 23.41
N PHE A 240 -5.90 8.96 24.55
CA PHE A 240 -6.96 7.95 24.58
C PHE A 240 -8.19 8.43 23.81
N LEU A 241 -8.62 9.66 23.96
CA LEU A 241 -9.71 10.25 23.19
C LEU A 241 -9.38 10.29 21.69
N ASN A 242 -8.15 10.66 21.33
CA ASN A 242 -7.71 10.67 19.94
C ASN A 242 -7.77 9.27 19.30
N ILE A 243 -7.38 8.22 20.04
CA ILE A 243 -7.48 6.82 19.61
C ILE A 243 -8.96 6.40 19.47
N ARG A 244 -9.81 6.74 20.45
CA ARG A 244 -11.24 6.40 20.44
C ARG A 244 -12.02 7.06 19.30
N THR A 245 -11.61 8.24 18.87
CA THR A 245 -12.24 9.00 17.79
C THR A 245 -11.59 8.74 16.42
N SER A 246 -10.54 7.94 16.36
CA SER A 246 -9.89 7.54 15.12
C SER A 246 -10.77 6.62 14.28
N MET A 247 -10.61 6.66 12.96
CA MET A 247 -11.25 5.72 12.05
C MET A 247 -10.70 4.29 12.15
N PHE A 248 -9.55 4.09 12.79
CA PHE A 248 -8.94 2.78 12.96
C PHE A 248 -9.41 2.11 14.26
N PRO A 249 -9.56 0.77 14.29
CA PRO A 249 -9.93 0.07 15.50
C PRO A 249 -8.84 0.18 16.57
N ALA A 250 -9.22 0.15 17.84
CA ALA A 250 -8.27 0.24 18.97
C ALA A 250 -7.17 -0.85 18.91
N SER A 251 -7.46 -2.01 18.32
CA SER A 251 -6.48 -3.08 18.09
C SER A 251 -5.32 -2.66 17.18
N ALA A 252 -5.53 -1.74 16.24
CA ALA A 252 -4.47 -1.20 15.39
C ALA A 252 -3.43 -0.38 16.19
N TYR A 253 -3.84 0.11 17.37
CA TYR A 253 -2.98 0.85 18.31
C TYR A 253 -2.43 -0.04 19.44
N GLY A 254 -2.55 -1.37 19.34
CA GLY A 254 -2.04 -2.31 20.33
C GLY A 254 -2.98 -2.59 21.51
N PHE A 255 -4.19 -2.00 21.56
CA PHE A 255 -5.22 -2.34 22.54
C PHE A 255 -5.92 -3.63 22.16
N THR A 256 -5.22 -4.73 22.31
CA THR A 256 -5.70 -6.07 21.97
C THR A 256 -5.09 -7.12 22.88
N LEU A 257 -5.84 -8.16 23.17
CA LEU A 257 -5.35 -9.38 23.80
C LEU A 257 -4.98 -10.47 22.79
N ALA A 258 -5.07 -10.17 21.49
CA ALA A 258 -4.57 -11.07 20.46
C ALA A 258 -3.07 -11.32 20.68
N HIS A 259 -2.67 -12.58 20.62
CA HIS A 259 -1.26 -13.00 20.80
C HIS A 259 -0.61 -12.60 22.15
N TRP A 260 -1.39 -12.34 23.21
CA TRP A 260 -0.84 -11.92 24.51
C TRP A 260 0.11 -12.97 25.12
N ARG A 261 -0.18 -14.28 24.95
CA ARG A 261 0.67 -15.37 25.47
C ARG A 261 2.05 -15.42 24.81
N PRO A 262 2.19 -15.46 23.46
CA PRO A 262 3.50 -15.35 22.83
C PRO A 262 4.20 -14.03 23.13
N ALA A 263 3.47 -12.91 23.19
CA ALA A 263 4.03 -11.61 23.57
C ALA A 263 4.64 -11.63 24.98
N LEU A 264 3.95 -12.22 25.95
CA LEU A 264 4.43 -12.34 27.32
C LEU A 264 5.64 -13.30 27.42
N ARG A 265 5.60 -14.44 26.71
CA ARG A 265 6.72 -15.39 26.67
C ARG A 265 7.98 -14.76 26.09
N GLU A 266 7.88 -14.07 24.97
CA GLU A 266 9.03 -13.38 24.36
C GLU A 266 9.50 -12.21 25.20
N ALA A 267 8.60 -11.44 25.80
CA ALA A 267 8.92 -10.37 26.72
C ALA A 267 9.77 -10.90 27.90
N THR A 268 9.38 -12.02 28.51
CA THR A 268 10.15 -12.66 29.58
C THR A 268 11.52 -13.11 29.08
N LEU A 269 11.55 -13.86 27.97
CA LEU A 269 12.79 -14.41 27.42
C LEU A 269 13.83 -13.35 27.09
N PHE A 270 13.42 -12.27 26.43
CA PHE A 270 14.34 -11.20 26.02
C PHE A 270 14.65 -10.20 27.16
N SER A 271 13.82 -10.12 28.20
CA SER A 271 14.13 -9.28 29.36
C SER A 271 15.20 -9.89 30.27
N VAL A 272 15.29 -11.22 30.38
CA VAL A 272 16.27 -11.89 31.25
C VAL A 272 17.72 -11.46 30.95
N PRO A 273 18.21 -11.46 29.70
CA PRO A 273 19.54 -10.95 29.39
C PRO A 273 19.76 -9.48 29.82
N VAL A 274 18.73 -8.65 29.71
CA VAL A 274 18.78 -7.22 30.12
C VAL A 274 18.92 -7.12 31.65
N LEU A 275 18.18 -7.94 32.42
CA LEU A 275 18.31 -7.96 33.88
C LEU A 275 19.75 -8.34 34.31
N VAL A 276 20.33 -9.35 33.66
CA VAL A 276 21.72 -9.76 33.92
C VAL A 276 22.70 -8.65 33.52
N LEU A 277 22.49 -8.00 32.38
CA LEU A 277 23.32 -6.89 31.93
C LEU A 277 23.31 -5.72 32.90
N ILE A 278 22.14 -5.37 33.48
CA ILE A 278 22.02 -4.30 34.50
C ILE A 278 22.86 -4.63 35.71
N VAL A 279 22.81 -5.86 36.20
CA VAL A 279 23.65 -6.29 37.35
C VAL A 279 25.13 -6.27 37.03
N ALA A 280 25.52 -6.78 35.86
CA ALA A 280 26.91 -6.77 35.40
C ALA A 280 27.45 -5.34 35.24
N LEU A 281 26.65 -4.43 34.69
CA LEU A 281 27.04 -3.05 34.52
C LEU A 281 27.22 -2.35 35.87
N LYS A 282 26.31 -2.56 36.85
CA LYS A 282 26.47 -2.05 38.19
C LYS A 282 27.74 -2.62 38.87
N TRP A 283 27.98 -3.92 38.73
CA TRP A 283 29.18 -4.56 39.28
C TRP A 283 30.46 -3.91 38.72
N VAL A 284 30.54 -3.66 37.41
CA VAL A 284 31.68 -2.94 36.80
C VAL A 284 31.82 -1.53 37.38
N LEU A 285 30.71 -0.78 37.54
CA LEU A 285 30.73 0.57 38.11
C LEU A 285 31.25 0.59 39.57
N LEU A 286 30.85 -0.40 40.37
CA LEU A 286 31.31 -0.55 41.74
C LEU A 286 32.85 -0.84 41.84
N GLN A 287 33.39 -1.54 40.83
CA GLN A 287 34.82 -1.85 40.80
C GLN A 287 35.68 -0.70 40.23
N SER A 288 35.10 0.09 39.31
CA SER A 288 35.85 1.09 38.52
C SER A 288 35.78 2.51 39.06
N SER A 289 34.81 2.82 39.96
CA SER A 289 34.59 4.18 40.43
C SER A 289 34.56 4.27 41.95
N PRO A 290 35.52 5.00 42.58
CA PRO A 290 35.52 5.22 44.02
C PRO A 290 34.24 5.86 44.58
N ALA A 291 33.53 6.62 43.76
CA ALA A 291 32.25 7.24 44.14
C ALA A 291 31.15 6.24 44.48
N PHE A 292 31.29 4.98 44.05
CA PHE A 292 30.32 3.91 44.26
C PHE A 292 30.83 2.78 45.15
N ALA A 293 32.07 2.85 45.63
CA ALA A 293 32.75 1.76 46.36
C ALA A 293 32.03 1.35 47.65
N GLU A 294 31.27 2.24 48.28
CA GLU A 294 30.50 1.93 49.51
C GLU A 294 29.11 1.38 49.26
N ARG A 295 28.67 1.30 47.98
CA ARG A 295 27.34 0.76 47.62
C ARG A 295 27.37 -0.75 47.45
N SER A 296 26.28 -1.41 47.83
CA SER A 296 26.13 -2.85 47.61
C SER A 296 25.63 -3.12 46.19
N LEU A 297 25.83 -4.38 45.72
CA LEU A 297 25.32 -4.80 44.39
C LEU A 297 23.79 -4.77 44.34
N PHE A 298 23.14 -5.15 45.45
CA PHE A 298 21.68 -5.11 45.59
C PHE A 298 21.35 -4.18 46.77
N ASP A 299 20.94 -2.95 46.47
CA ASP A 299 20.46 -1.96 47.41
C ASP A 299 18.98 -1.80 47.20
N PHE A 300 18.17 -2.49 47.98
CA PHE A 300 16.73 -2.29 47.88
C PHE A 300 16.39 -0.82 48.09
N TYR A 301 15.65 -0.23 47.12
CA TYR A 301 15.28 1.18 47.15
C TYR A 301 14.71 1.58 48.51
N ARG A 302 15.38 2.50 49.15
CA ARG A 302 14.94 3.15 50.37
C ARG A 302 15.03 4.67 50.16
N GLN A 303 13.88 5.27 49.94
CA GLN A 303 13.82 6.74 49.93
C GLN A 303 13.93 7.24 51.38
N ALA A 304 14.79 8.25 51.62
CA ALA A 304 14.98 8.84 52.95
C ALA A 304 13.60 9.27 53.52
N GLY A 305 13.25 8.72 54.68
CA GLY A 305 12.01 9.02 55.38
C GLY A 305 10.78 8.17 55.03
N LEU A 306 10.88 7.28 54.03
CA LEU A 306 9.78 6.36 53.69
C LEU A 306 9.98 5.00 54.37
N GLY A 307 8.97 4.56 55.14
CA GLY A 307 8.90 3.19 55.63
C GLY A 307 8.51 2.17 54.55
N PRO A 308 8.41 0.87 54.87
CA PRO A 308 8.05 -0.17 53.90
C PRO A 308 6.76 0.10 53.16
N ILE A 309 5.76 0.67 53.81
CA ILE A 309 4.46 1.04 53.17
C ILE A 309 4.65 2.14 52.15
N GLY A 310 5.46 3.18 52.46
CA GLY A 310 5.77 4.25 51.50
C GLY A 310 6.54 3.73 50.28
N THR A 311 7.52 2.85 50.48
CA THR A 311 8.24 2.19 49.38
C THR A 311 7.30 1.37 48.50
N LEU A 312 6.38 0.60 49.09
CA LEU A 312 5.37 -0.15 48.35
C LEU A 312 4.46 0.80 47.53
N ALA A 313 4.05 1.93 48.11
CA ALA A 313 3.22 2.93 47.42
C ALA A 313 3.96 3.49 46.19
N VAL A 314 5.25 3.76 46.26
CA VAL A 314 6.06 4.23 45.12
C VAL A 314 6.18 3.14 44.02
N VAL A 315 6.40 1.87 44.42
CA VAL A 315 6.42 0.74 43.45
C VAL A 315 5.07 0.61 42.75
N LEU A 316 3.96 0.71 43.47
CA LEU A 316 2.62 0.65 42.91
C LEU A 316 2.33 1.84 41.98
N ALA A 317 2.75 3.06 42.36
CA ALA A 317 2.67 4.23 41.51
C ALA A 317 3.46 4.01 40.20
N TYR A 318 4.69 3.54 40.29
CA TYR A 318 5.50 3.19 39.12
C TYR A 318 4.79 2.15 38.25
N ALA A 319 4.23 1.10 38.84
CA ALA A 319 3.49 0.07 38.13
C ALA A 319 2.24 0.59 37.39
N LEU A 320 1.60 1.63 37.93
CA LEU A 320 0.48 2.30 37.25
C LEU A 320 0.95 3.22 36.11
N PHE A 321 2.14 3.81 36.23
CA PHE A 321 2.69 4.74 35.25
C PHE A 321 3.17 4.06 33.97
N VAL A 322 3.80 2.89 34.08
CA VAL A 322 4.40 2.19 32.94
C VAL A 322 3.37 1.89 31.82
N PRO A 323 2.16 1.38 32.09
CA PRO A 323 1.14 1.22 31.05
C PRO A 323 0.81 2.52 30.31
N ILE A 324 0.78 3.65 31.03
CA ILE A 324 0.50 4.96 30.46
C ILE A 324 1.64 5.41 29.54
N GLN A 325 2.89 5.23 29.97
CA GLN A 325 4.08 5.53 29.16
C GLN A 325 4.13 4.68 27.88
N GLU A 326 3.87 3.38 27.99
CA GLU A 326 3.83 2.50 26.83
C GLU A 326 2.63 2.80 25.90
N MET A 327 1.49 3.20 26.44
CA MET A 327 0.37 3.69 25.65
C MET A 327 0.80 4.91 24.80
N VAL A 328 1.51 5.87 25.38
CA VAL A 328 2.00 7.04 24.65
C VAL A 328 3.02 6.63 23.60
N ALA A 329 4.05 5.90 23.99
CA ALA A 329 5.16 5.57 23.10
C ALA A 329 4.76 4.57 22.01
N ARG A 330 4.01 3.51 22.35
CA ARG A 330 3.68 2.43 21.40
C ARG A 330 2.37 2.67 20.67
N SER A 331 1.29 2.95 21.41
CA SER A 331 -0.02 3.17 20.78
C SER A 331 -0.10 4.53 20.07
N GLY A 332 0.30 5.59 20.75
CA GLY A 332 0.23 6.95 20.23
C GLY A 332 1.20 7.22 19.08
N ILE A 333 2.46 6.84 19.24
CA ILE A 333 3.53 7.23 18.33
C ILE A 333 3.92 6.08 17.40
N GLN A 334 4.39 4.95 17.95
CA GLN A 334 4.96 3.87 17.13
C GLN A 334 3.92 3.24 16.19
N SER A 335 2.73 2.86 16.69
CA SER A 335 1.68 2.26 15.88
C SER A 335 1.20 3.20 14.77
N SER A 336 1.03 4.48 15.10
CA SER A 336 0.60 5.48 14.12
C SER A 336 1.63 5.67 13.01
N LEU A 337 2.92 5.73 13.37
CA LEU A 337 4.01 5.78 12.39
C LEU A 337 4.07 4.50 11.54
N MET A 338 3.83 3.32 12.12
CA MET A 338 3.75 2.06 11.37
C MET A 338 2.61 2.05 10.34
N MET A 339 1.49 2.72 10.60
CA MET A 339 0.37 2.86 9.67
C MET A 339 0.61 3.92 8.58
N PHE A 340 1.41 4.96 8.89
CA PHE A 340 1.66 6.11 8.01
C PHE A 340 2.86 5.91 7.08
N LEU A 341 3.93 5.28 7.56
CA LEU A 341 5.19 5.13 6.81
C LEU A 341 5.10 4.09 5.69
N ARG A 342 5.92 4.28 4.65
CA ARG A 342 6.03 3.32 3.54
C ARG A 342 6.51 1.94 4.02
N PRO A 343 6.01 0.83 3.43
CA PRO A 343 6.26 -0.53 3.92
C PRO A 343 7.73 -0.89 4.15
N ARG A 344 8.64 -0.44 3.27
CA ARG A 344 10.07 -0.81 3.31
C ARG A 344 10.80 -0.37 4.59
N HIS A 345 10.43 0.76 5.19
CA HIS A 345 11.14 1.37 6.33
C HIS A 345 10.23 1.57 7.56
N ARG A 346 8.97 1.15 7.51
CA ARG A 346 7.98 1.47 8.54
C ARG A 346 8.37 0.99 9.93
N VAL A 347 8.91 -0.25 10.06
CA VAL A 347 9.24 -0.81 11.38
C VAL A 347 10.46 -0.12 12.00
N PRO A 348 11.65 -0.11 11.38
CA PRO A 348 12.82 0.49 12.01
C PRO A 348 12.64 2.00 12.25
N MET A 349 12.01 2.71 11.31
CA MET A 349 11.81 4.14 11.44
C MET A 349 10.79 4.48 12.53
N SER A 350 9.71 3.71 12.66
CA SER A 350 8.72 3.92 13.73
C SER A 350 9.31 3.65 15.11
N ILE A 351 10.14 2.61 15.24
CA ILE A 351 10.88 2.33 16.49
C ILE A 351 11.81 3.48 16.82
N PHE A 352 12.63 3.90 15.87
CA PHE A 352 13.61 4.97 16.09
C PHE A 352 12.95 6.29 16.48
N MET A 353 11.95 6.73 15.70
CA MET A 353 11.26 8.01 15.96
C MET A 353 10.48 7.99 17.28
N SER A 354 9.75 6.90 17.57
CA SER A 354 9.01 6.80 18.83
C SER A 354 9.96 6.76 20.04
N THR A 355 11.10 6.09 19.90
CA THR A 355 12.13 6.04 20.95
C THR A 355 12.78 7.40 21.17
N LEU A 356 13.12 8.11 20.08
CA LEU A 356 13.73 9.45 20.19
C LEU A 356 12.78 10.42 20.90
N LEU A 357 11.50 10.43 20.50
CA LEU A 357 10.48 11.26 21.18
C LEU A 357 10.29 10.83 22.64
N PHE A 358 10.22 9.54 22.93
CA PHE A 358 10.10 9.03 24.28
C PHE A 358 11.31 9.39 25.15
N SER A 359 12.53 9.19 24.64
CA SER A 359 13.76 9.57 25.35
C SER A 359 13.83 11.07 25.60
N SER A 360 13.43 11.91 24.63
CA SER A 360 13.44 13.37 24.79
C SER A 360 12.50 13.85 25.90
N THR A 361 11.41 13.14 26.18
CA THR A 361 10.53 13.48 27.31
C THR A 361 11.21 13.33 28.67
N HIS A 362 12.34 12.63 28.77
CA HIS A 362 13.10 12.44 30.01
C HIS A 362 14.23 13.49 30.24
N LEU A 363 14.46 14.37 29.25
CA LEU A 363 15.43 15.46 29.37
C LEU A 363 15.12 16.42 30.53
N HIS A 364 13.87 16.50 30.94
CA HIS A 364 13.46 17.30 32.10
C HIS A 364 14.02 16.76 33.45
N THR A 365 14.38 15.47 33.47
CA THR A 365 15.01 14.83 34.66
C THR A 365 16.53 15.02 34.64
N SER A 366 17.20 14.47 33.62
CA SER A 366 18.60 14.73 33.31
C SER A 366 18.94 14.27 31.90
N PHE A 367 20.06 14.77 31.35
CA PHE A 367 20.56 14.34 30.05
C PHE A 367 20.99 12.86 30.06
N GLU A 368 21.70 12.46 31.13
CA GLU A 368 22.22 11.11 31.34
C GLU A 368 21.08 10.10 31.37
N PHE A 369 19.99 10.44 32.06
CA PHE A 369 18.81 9.60 32.14
C PHE A 369 18.13 9.45 30.77
N ALA A 370 17.99 10.53 30.03
CA ALA A 370 17.44 10.48 28.68
C ALA A 370 18.28 9.59 27.72
N VAL A 371 19.62 9.67 27.82
CA VAL A 371 20.55 8.81 27.07
C VAL A 371 20.41 7.34 27.46
N LEU A 372 20.23 7.05 28.75
CA LEU A 372 20.04 5.68 29.25
C LEU A 372 18.68 5.07 28.78
N VAL A 373 17.64 5.88 28.75
CA VAL A 373 16.31 5.46 28.31
C VAL A 373 16.26 5.14 26.81
N PHE A 374 17.14 5.75 26.01
CA PHE A 374 17.13 5.58 24.55
C PHE A 374 17.33 4.12 24.09
N PRO A 375 18.39 3.37 24.50
CA PRO A 375 18.55 1.97 24.12
C PRO A 375 17.39 1.08 24.64
N MET A 376 16.84 1.39 25.81
CA MET A 376 15.69 0.68 26.34
C MET A 376 14.43 0.93 25.50
N GLY A 377 14.23 2.16 25.06
CA GLY A 377 13.15 2.51 24.14
C GLY A 377 13.25 1.77 22.81
N LEU A 378 14.46 1.59 22.23
CA LEU A 378 14.68 0.77 21.04
C LEU A 378 14.34 -0.70 21.31
N PHE A 379 14.76 -1.25 22.44
CA PHE A 379 14.46 -2.63 22.83
C PHE A 379 12.94 -2.86 22.95
N TRP A 380 12.22 -2.03 23.69
CA TRP A 380 10.77 -2.17 23.86
C TRP A 380 10.02 -1.86 22.55
N GLY A 381 10.51 -0.94 21.71
CA GLY A 381 9.96 -0.69 20.38
C GLY A 381 10.08 -1.90 19.46
N TRP A 382 11.23 -2.56 19.48
CA TRP A 382 11.46 -3.81 18.79
C TRP A 382 10.55 -4.93 19.32
N LEU A 383 10.47 -5.12 20.63
CA LEU A 383 9.63 -6.11 21.27
C LEU A 383 8.16 -5.94 20.89
N TYR A 384 7.66 -4.69 20.94
CA TYR A 384 6.30 -4.36 20.51
C TYR A 384 6.05 -4.68 19.04
N SER A 385 7.02 -4.45 18.17
CA SER A 385 6.86 -4.71 16.73
C SER A 385 6.69 -6.18 16.37
N ARG A 386 7.12 -7.12 17.23
CA ARG A 386 6.97 -8.56 17.04
C ARG A 386 5.53 -9.04 17.31
N HIS A 387 4.93 -8.48 18.35
CA HIS A 387 3.53 -8.73 18.74
C HIS A 387 2.90 -7.39 19.11
N PRO A 388 2.17 -6.73 18.19
CA PRO A 388 1.60 -5.40 18.42
C PRO A 388 0.46 -5.42 19.47
N THR A 389 0.81 -5.70 20.71
CA THR A 389 -0.04 -5.63 21.91
C THR A 389 0.74 -5.00 23.04
N LEU A 390 0.10 -4.18 23.85
CA LEU A 390 0.71 -3.53 25.01
C LEU A 390 1.11 -4.53 26.11
N VAL A 391 0.51 -5.74 26.15
CA VAL A 391 0.72 -6.72 27.23
C VAL A 391 2.20 -7.08 27.42
N GLY A 392 2.88 -7.48 26.34
CA GLY A 392 4.27 -7.92 26.41
C GLY A 392 5.23 -6.79 26.77
N VAL A 393 5.07 -5.63 26.14
CA VAL A 393 5.97 -4.48 26.36
C VAL A 393 5.77 -3.88 27.75
N VAL A 394 4.54 -3.73 28.23
CA VAL A 394 4.23 -3.27 29.59
C VAL A 394 4.84 -4.22 30.63
N PHE A 395 4.66 -5.52 30.44
CA PHE A 395 5.26 -6.52 31.34
C PHE A 395 6.79 -6.42 31.35
N SER A 396 7.43 -6.35 30.18
CA SER A 396 8.90 -6.19 30.09
C SER A 396 9.39 -4.92 30.74
N HIS A 397 8.71 -3.80 30.52
CA HIS A 397 9.06 -2.52 31.11
C HIS A 397 8.92 -2.54 32.64
N LEU A 398 7.84 -3.09 33.17
CA LEU A 398 7.65 -3.28 34.61
C LEU A 398 8.76 -4.16 35.21
N LEU A 399 9.04 -5.29 34.58
CA LEU A 399 10.05 -6.23 35.06
C LEU A 399 11.44 -5.60 35.13
N ILE A 400 11.88 -4.95 34.03
CA ILE A 400 13.19 -4.32 33.93
C ILE A 400 13.27 -3.09 34.84
N GLY A 401 12.25 -2.25 34.88
CA GLY A 401 12.25 -1.02 35.67
C GLY A 401 12.20 -1.29 37.15
N ILE A 402 11.35 -2.22 37.61
CA ILE A 402 11.33 -2.62 39.04
C ILE A 402 12.69 -3.19 39.43
N TRP A 403 13.28 -4.05 38.59
CA TRP A 403 14.60 -4.59 38.84
C TRP A 403 15.68 -3.53 38.91
N ALA A 404 15.77 -2.63 37.95
CA ALA A 404 16.80 -1.61 37.86
C ALA A 404 16.71 -0.57 39.00
N VAL A 405 15.49 -0.09 39.31
CA VAL A 405 15.26 1.02 40.25
C VAL A 405 15.15 0.53 41.68
N PHE A 406 14.37 -0.51 41.95
CA PHE A 406 13.99 -0.90 43.29
C PHE A 406 14.80 -2.08 43.87
N VAL A 407 15.36 -2.95 43.00
CA VAL A 407 16.15 -4.11 43.46
C VAL A 407 17.65 -3.84 43.37
N VAL A 408 18.11 -3.45 42.19
CA VAL A 408 19.52 -3.15 41.93
C VAL A 408 19.88 -1.74 42.42
N SER A 409 18.90 -0.82 42.41
CA SER A 409 19.11 0.60 42.77
C SER A 409 20.26 1.20 41.98
N PHE A 410 20.11 1.22 40.67
CA PHE A 410 21.15 1.69 39.76
C PHE A 410 21.47 3.18 40.05
N PRO A 411 22.76 3.60 40.03
CA PRO A 411 23.16 4.90 40.60
C PRO A 411 22.63 6.15 39.88
N PHE A 412 21.97 6.02 38.76
CA PHE A 412 21.39 7.11 37.95
C PHE A 412 19.87 7.28 38.13
N PHE A 413 19.24 6.53 39.05
CA PHE A 413 17.82 6.63 39.37
C PHE A 413 17.59 7.24 40.74
#